data_7118b4164d5082d6e64d50d5c7e593cc
#
_entry.id   7118b4164d5082d6e64d50d5c7e593cc
#
_cell.length_a   1.000
_cell.length_b   1.000
_cell.length_c   1.000
_cell.angle_alpha   90.00
_cell.angle_beta   90.00
_cell.angle_gamma   90.00
#
_symmetry.space_group_name_H-M   'P 1'
#
loop_
_entity.id
_entity.type
_entity.pdbx_description
1 polymer ?
#
loop_
_entity_poly.entity_id
_entity_poly.type
_entity_poly.pdbx_seq_one_letter_code
_entity_poly.pdbx_strand_id
1 'polypeptide(L)'
;VDILKYVVPELERGIGVVQNQAHRFDVWEHNLRTLQHAADKKWPLHIRLSAVLHDISKPETRRYSKEKGDYTFYGHDVVGGRVSREILERLKFSKDMTDRVSMFVRWHMFFSDTEQITLSAVRRLITNVGKDNIWDLIDLRICDRIGTGRPKEEPYRLRMYQSMVEEALQDPISLKMLKTNGKRIMDVTQETAGPKIGYVLHALFDEV
;
A
#
# COMPACT_ATOMS: atom_id res chain seq x y z
N VAL A 1 -22.17 -21.94 -6.07
CA VAL A 1 -21.91 -22.02 -7.51
C VAL A 1 -20.41 -21.91 -7.72
N ASP A 2 -19.76 -22.99 -8.17
CA ASP A 2 -18.30 -23.07 -8.35
C ASP A 2 -17.79 -22.28 -9.56
N ILE A 3 -18.21 -21.02 -9.70
CA ILE A 3 -17.84 -20.19 -10.85
C ILE A 3 -16.47 -19.54 -10.67
N LEU A 4 -16.05 -19.33 -9.43
CA LEU A 4 -14.84 -18.58 -9.12
C LEU A 4 -13.59 -19.23 -9.72
N LYS A 5 -13.51 -20.54 -9.72
CA LYS A 5 -12.42 -21.33 -10.32
C LYS A 5 -12.22 -21.07 -11.82
N TYR A 6 -13.24 -20.57 -12.52
CA TYR A 6 -13.16 -20.23 -13.94
C TYR A 6 -12.87 -18.74 -14.19
N VAL A 7 -13.17 -17.87 -13.20
CA VAL A 7 -13.04 -16.42 -13.35
C VAL A 7 -11.75 -15.92 -12.68
N VAL A 8 -11.55 -16.26 -11.40
CA VAL A 8 -10.37 -15.87 -10.62
C VAL A 8 -9.91 -17.06 -9.74
N PRO A 9 -9.36 -18.13 -10.35
CA PRO A 9 -8.89 -19.31 -9.61
C PRO A 9 -7.83 -19.00 -8.57
N GLU A 10 -7.10 -17.90 -8.74
CA GLU A 10 -6.07 -17.43 -7.81
C GLU A 10 -6.65 -17.15 -6.41
N LEU A 11 -7.88 -16.67 -6.32
CA LEU A 11 -8.54 -16.42 -5.02
C LEU A 11 -8.83 -17.72 -4.26
N GLU A 12 -9.18 -18.80 -4.95
CA GLU A 12 -9.46 -20.10 -4.31
C GLU A 12 -8.23 -20.71 -3.65
N ARG A 13 -7.01 -20.36 -4.10
CA ARG A 13 -5.76 -20.81 -3.47
C ARG A 13 -5.63 -20.35 -2.02
N GLY A 14 -6.39 -19.32 -1.61
CA GLY A 14 -6.42 -18.81 -0.23
C GLY A 14 -7.26 -19.65 0.72
N ILE A 15 -8.11 -20.55 0.20
CA ILE A 15 -9.01 -21.38 1.03
C ILE A 15 -8.18 -22.33 1.90
N GLY A 16 -8.42 -22.29 3.23
CA GLY A 16 -7.71 -23.11 4.20
C GLY A 16 -6.24 -22.74 4.43
N VAL A 17 -5.75 -21.66 3.81
CA VAL A 17 -4.37 -21.19 4.04
C VAL A 17 -4.31 -20.41 5.35
N VAL A 18 -3.87 -21.11 6.40
CA VAL A 18 -3.68 -20.53 7.74
C VAL A 18 -2.57 -19.47 7.66
N GLN A 19 -2.84 -18.34 8.28
CA GLN A 19 -1.92 -17.20 8.37
C GLN A 19 -1.09 -17.27 9.67
N ASN A 20 -0.48 -16.17 10.06
CA ASN A 20 0.24 -16.04 11.33
C ASN A 20 -0.73 -15.69 12.48
N GLN A 21 -0.22 -15.71 13.71
CA GLN A 21 -1.00 -15.43 14.94
C GLN A 21 -1.68 -14.05 14.97
N ALA A 22 -1.27 -13.12 14.11
CA ALA A 22 -1.93 -11.81 14.01
C ALA A 22 -3.28 -11.86 13.29
N HIS A 23 -3.59 -12.97 12.60
CA HIS A 23 -4.79 -13.17 11.80
C HIS A 23 -5.69 -14.25 12.41
N ARG A 24 -6.98 -13.95 12.53
CA ARG A 24 -7.97 -14.86 13.10
C ARG A 24 -8.52 -15.87 12.07
N PHE A 25 -8.42 -15.54 10.79
CA PHE A 25 -9.02 -16.25 9.67
C PHE A 25 -7.95 -16.74 8.69
N ASP A 26 -8.29 -17.70 7.84
CA ASP A 26 -7.47 -18.06 6.69
C ASP A 26 -7.43 -16.91 5.67
N VAL A 27 -6.61 -17.02 4.63
CA VAL A 27 -6.43 -15.95 3.61
C VAL A 27 -7.75 -15.66 2.89
N TRP A 28 -8.52 -16.69 2.55
CA TRP A 28 -9.79 -16.54 1.85
C TRP A 28 -10.83 -15.77 2.66
N GLU A 29 -11.11 -16.23 3.88
CA GLU A 29 -12.10 -15.61 4.76
C GLU A 29 -11.67 -14.17 5.13
N HIS A 30 -10.38 -13.94 5.35
CA HIS A 30 -9.83 -12.61 5.58
C HIS A 30 -10.13 -11.68 4.39
N ASN A 31 -9.84 -12.10 3.16
CA ASN A 31 -10.09 -11.29 1.96
C ASN A 31 -11.57 -10.98 1.77
N LEU A 32 -12.45 -11.96 2.03
CA LEU A 32 -13.90 -11.75 1.95
C LEU A 32 -14.40 -10.74 3.00
N ARG A 33 -13.91 -10.82 4.24
CA ARG A 33 -14.26 -9.87 5.31
C ARG A 33 -13.75 -8.47 5.00
N THR A 34 -12.55 -8.37 4.44
CA THR A 34 -11.96 -7.11 3.98
C THR A 34 -12.81 -6.49 2.87
N LEU A 35 -13.24 -7.28 1.89
CA LEU A 35 -14.16 -6.86 0.83
C LEU A 35 -15.53 -6.45 1.39
N GLN A 36 -16.10 -7.26 2.29
CA GLN A 36 -17.42 -6.98 2.88
C GLN A 36 -17.42 -5.63 3.59
N HIS A 37 -16.38 -5.34 4.38
CA HIS A 37 -16.26 -4.04 5.05
C HIS A 37 -16.22 -2.88 4.06
N ALA A 38 -15.44 -2.99 2.97
CA ALA A 38 -15.40 -1.98 1.92
C ALA A 38 -16.76 -1.80 1.23
N ALA A 39 -17.52 -2.89 1.06
CA ALA A 39 -18.86 -2.86 0.48
C ALA A 39 -19.88 -2.20 1.42
N ASP A 40 -19.84 -2.50 2.71
CA ASP A 40 -20.71 -1.92 3.73
C ASP A 40 -20.50 -0.39 3.86
N LYS A 41 -19.25 0.05 3.73
CA LYS A 41 -18.88 1.49 3.68
C LYS A 41 -19.25 2.15 2.35
N LYS A 42 -19.72 1.39 1.35
CA LYS A 42 -20.02 1.87 -0.01
C LYS A 42 -18.81 2.52 -0.71
N TRP A 43 -17.60 2.13 -0.34
CA TRP A 43 -16.39 2.66 -0.96
C TRP A 43 -16.29 2.29 -2.45
N PRO A 44 -15.55 3.07 -3.25
CA PRO A 44 -15.46 2.89 -4.69
C PRO A 44 -14.98 1.49 -5.11
N LEU A 45 -15.26 1.11 -6.37
CA LEU A 45 -14.96 -0.22 -6.89
C LEU A 45 -13.47 -0.57 -6.79
N HIS A 46 -12.57 0.38 -7.02
CA HIS A 46 -11.13 0.13 -6.95
C HIS A 46 -10.69 -0.25 -5.51
N ILE A 47 -11.28 0.32 -4.45
CA ILE A 47 -11.01 -0.09 -3.07
C ILE A 47 -11.54 -1.50 -2.82
N ARG A 48 -12.75 -1.83 -3.29
CA ARG A 48 -13.35 -3.16 -3.12
C ARG A 48 -12.55 -4.24 -3.86
N LEU A 49 -12.10 -3.97 -5.09
CA LEU A 49 -11.21 -4.87 -5.82
C LEU A 49 -9.87 -5.04 -5.11
N SER A 50 -9.29 -3.94 -4.63
CA SER A 50 -8.06 -4.02 -3.84
C SER A 50 -8.24 -4.81 -2.56
N ALA A 51 -9.39 -4.65 -1.88
CA ALA A 51 -9.71 -5.36 -0.65
C ALA A 51 -9.77 -6.89 -0.84
N VAL A 52 -10.33 -7.37 -1.93
CA VAL A 52 -10.39 -8.83 -2.20
C VAL A 52 -9.06 -9.39 -2.74
N LEU A 53 -8.21 -8.55 -3.34
CA LEU A 53 -6.97 -8.96 -4.00
C LEU A 53 -5.70 -8.67 -3.18
N HIS A 54 -5.75 -7.89 -2.10
CA HIS A 54 -4.52 -7.41 -1.43
C HIS A 54 -3.60 -8.54 -0.96
N ASP A 55 -4.18 -9.64 -0.52
CA ASP A 55 -3.47 -10.81 0.00
C ASP A 55 -3.45 -12.00 -0.97
N ILE A 56 -3.77 -11.79 -2.24
CA ILE A 56 -3.92 -12.83 -3.27
C ILE A 56 -2.69 -13.74 -3.40
N SER A 57 -1.51 -13.23 -3.12
CA SER A 57 -0.23 -13.95 -3.25
C SER A 57 0.31 -14.50 -1.93
N LYS A 58 -0.43 -14.40 -0.83
CA LYS A 58 -0.03 -15.04 0.43
C LYS A 58 0.14 -16.56 0.31
N PRO A 59 -0.74 -17.31 -0.40
CA PRO A 59 -0.56 -18.76 -0.55
C PRO A 59 0.79 -19.15 -1.14
N GLU A 60 1.27 -18.44 -2.17
CA GLU A 60 2.52 -18.77 -2.85
C GLU A 60 3.78 -18.25 -2.13
N THR A 61 3.64 -17.18 -1.33
CA THR A 61 4.74 -16.58 -0.56
C THR A 61 4.86 -17.11 0.86
N ARG A 62 3.94 -17.97 1.29
CA ARG A 62 3.91 -18.56 2.62
C ARG A 62 5.15 -19.40 2.90
N ARG A 63 5.85 -19.10 4.01
CA ARG A 63 7.01 -19.86 4.51
C ARG A 63 6.91 -19.98 6.02
N TYR A 64 7.27 -21.14 6.57
CA TYR A 64 7.39 -21.30 8.01
C TYR A 64 8.76 -20.80 8.48
N SER A 65 8.78 -19.85 9.41
CA SER A 65 10.02 -19.35 10.03
C SER A 65 10.23 -20.07 11.35
N LYS A 66 11.30 -20.87 11.43
CA LYS A 66 11.69 -21.54 12.70
C LYS A 66 12.05 -20.53 13.79
N GLU A 67 12.67 -19.42 13.40
CA GLU A 67 13.07 -18.33 14.30
C GLU A 67 11.85 -17.68 14.98
N LYS A 68 10.79 -17.43 14.19
CA LYS A 68 9.55 -16.79 14.67
C LYS A 68 8.55 -17.78 15.23
N GLY A 69 8.74 -19.09 15.01
CA GLY A 69 7.77 -20.12 15.35
C GLY A 69 6.42 -19.96 14.63
N ASP A 70 6.40 -19.28 13.46
CA ASP A 70 5.17 -18.88 12.79
C ASP A 70 5.36 -18.76 11.27
N TYR A 71 4.25 -18.59 10.54
CA TYR A 71 4.27 -18.34 9.11
C TYR A 71 4.61 -16.90 8.77
N THR A 72 5.37 -16.73 7.69
CA THR A 72 5.72 -15.43 7.09
C THR A 72 5.31 -15.40 5.63
N PHE A 73 5.08 -14.19 5.10
CA PHE A 73 4.55 -13.94 3.75
C PHE A 73 5.33 -12.82 3.06
N TYR A 74 6.67 -12.83 3.19
CA TYR A 74 7.51 -11.77 2.63
C TYR A 74 7.33 -11.64 1.13
N GLY A 75 7.14 -10.39 0.67
CA GLY A 75 7.00 -10.05 -0.74
C GLY A 75 5.62 -10.32 -1.33
N HIS A 76 4.62 -10.75 -0.54
CA HIS A 76 3.26 -10.96 -1.05
C HIS A 76 2.65 -9.69 -1.64
N ASP A 77 3.01 -8.53 -1.14
CA ASP A 77 2.62 -7.22 -1.67
C ASP A 77 3.16 -6.98 -3.08
N VAL A 78 4.44 -7.29 -3.31
CA VAL A 78 5.10 -7.15 -4.63
C VAL A 78 4.50 -8.12 -5.64
N VAL A 79 4.44 -9.39 -5.27
CA VAL A 79 3.89 -10.46 -6.12
C VAL A 79 2.40 -10.22 -6.34
N GLY A 80 1.66 -9.86 -5.27
CA GLY A 80 0.24 -9.56 -5.31
C GLY A 80 -0.12 -8.42 -6.26
N GLY A 81 0.67 -7.34 -6.27
CA GLY A 81 0.47 -6.24 -7.22
C GLY A 81 0.56 -6.69 -8.68
N ARG A 82 1.51 -7.59 -9.00
CA ARG A 82 1.66 -8.17 -10.34
C ARG A 82 0.51 -9.12 -10.69
N VAL A 83 0.19 -10.05 -9.81
CA VAL A 83 -0.91 -11.02 -9.99
C VAL A 83 -2.25 -10.31 -10.14
N SER A 84 -2.50 -9.27 -9.33
CA SER A 84 -3.72 -8.46 -9.46
C SER A 84 -3.83 -7.77 -10.81
N ARG A 85 -2.72 -7.26 -11.35
CA ARG A 85 -2.66 -6.69 -12.71
C ARG A 85 -3.06 -7.73 -13.76
N GLU A 86 -2.44 -8.90 -13.74
CA GLU A 86 -2.71 -10.00 -14.68
C GLU A 86 -4.20 -10.43 -14.64
N ILE A 87 -4.79 -10.53 -13.43
CA ILE A 87 -6.20 -10.84 -13.23
C ILE A 87 -7.09 -9.77 -13.88
N LEU A 88 -6.85 -8.50 -13.58
CA LEU A 88 -7.69 -7.40 -14.07
C LEU A 88 -7.57 -7.19 -15.57
N GLU A 89 -6.38 -7.37 -16.16
CA GLU A 89 -6.18 -7.35 -17.61
C GLU A 89 -6.90 -8.52 -18.29
N ARG A 90 -6.84 -9.73 -17.73
CA ARG A 90 -7.58 -10.91 -18.19
C ARG A 90 -9.10 -10.67 -18.15
N LEU A 91 -9.59 -10.01 -17.12
CA LEU A 91 -11.00 -9.65 -16.94
C LEU A 91 -11.41 -8.39 -17.71
N LYS A 92 -10.51 -7.79 -18.51
CA LYS A 92 -10.76 -6.62 -19.37
C LYS A 92 -11.19 -5.36 -18.60
N PHE A 93 -10.70 -5.18 -17.39
CA PHE A 93 -10.81 -3.87 -16.71
C PHE A 93 -10.02 -2.80 -17.46
N SER A 94 -10.44 -1.54 -17.29
CA SER A 94 -9.71 -0.40 -17.88
C SER A 94 -8.28 -0.32 -17.34
N LYS A 95 -7.38 0.27 -18.11
CA LYS A 95 -6.00 0.49 -17.69
C LYS A 95 -5.92 1.28 -16.38
N ASP A 96 -6.71 2.35 -16.24
CA ASP A 96 -6.74 3.16 -15.01
C ASP A 96 -7.14 2.31 -13.78
N MET A 97 -8.19 1.50 -13.89
CA MET A 97 -8.62 0.61 -12.82
C MET A 97 -7.54 -0.42 -12.48
N THR A 98 -6.93 -1.02 -13.49
CA THR A 98 -5.86 -2.01 -13.34
C THR A 98 -4.62 -1.42 -12.66
N ASP A 99 -4.18 -0.25 -13.10
CA ASP A 99 -3.02 0.45 -12.54
C ASP A 99 -3.27 0.83 -11.08
N ARG A 100 -4.44 1.39 -10.77
CA ARG A 100 -4.82 1.82 -9.42
C ARG A 100 -4.92 0.65 -8.44
N VAL A 101 -5.63 -0.41 -8.79
CA VAL A 101 -5.79 -1.59 -7.93
C VAL A 101 -4.44 -2.29 -7.71
N SER A 102 -3.66 -2.49 -8.77
CA SER A 102 -2.33 -3.12 -8.66
C SER A 102 -1.39 -2.31 -7.76
N MET A 103 -1.45 -0.99 -7.85
CA MET A 103 -0.70 -0.09 -6.98
C MET A 103 -1.15 -0.22 -5.53
N PHE A 104 -2.46 -0.24 -5.25
CA PHE A 104 -2.95 -0.39 -3.88
C PHE A 104 -2.56 -1.75 -3.28
N VAL A 105 -2.66 -2.84 -4.04
CA VAL A 105 -2.18 -4.15 -3.61
C VAL A 105 -0.68 -4.12 -3.34
N ARG A 106 0.11 -3.46 -4.19
CA ARG A 106 1.56 -3.32 -4.00
C ARG A 106 1.94 -2.54 -2.75
N TRP A 107 1.17 -1.53 -2.36
CA TRP A 107 1.53 -0.61 -1.28
C TRP A 107 0.70 -0.79 0.01
N HIS A 108 -0.19 -1.82 0.09
CA HIS A 108 -1.08 -1.99 1.25
C HIS A 108 -0.33 -2.22 2.58
N MET A 109 0.92 -2.72 2.53
CA MET A 109 1.76 -3.00 3.72
C MET A 109 2.50 -1.77 4.27
N PHE A 110 2.18 -0.55 3.81
CA PHE A 110 2.88 0.67 4.19
C PHE A 110 2.95 0.96 5.70
N PHE A 111 2.07 0.35 6.48
CA PHE A 111 1.89 0.60 7.91
C PHE A 111 2.33 -0.58 8.79
N SER A 112 3.19 -1.46 8.30
CA SER A 112 3.57 -2.69 9.01
C SER A 112 4.53 -2.46 10.19
N ASP A 113 5.33 -1.39 10.17
CA ASP A 113 6.28 -1.05 11.22
C ASP A 113 6.04 0.37 11.76
N THR A 114 5.34 0.43 12.90
CA THR A 114 4.76 1.68 13.40
C THR A 114 5.62 2.43 14.40
N GLU A 115 6.72 1.87 14.87
CA GLU A 115 7.51 2.48 15.95
C GLU A 115 8.52 3.52 15.42
N GLN A 116 8.77 3.52 14.10
CA GLN A 116 9.77 4.39 13.47
C GLN A 116 9.28 5.07 12.18
N ILE A 117 7.97 5.33 12.04
CA ILE A 117 7.48 6.03 10.85
C ILE A 117 7.93 7.49 10.92
N THR A 118 8.73 7.90 9.95
CA THR A 118 9.16 9.28 9.77
C THR A 118 8.28 10.01 8.75
N LEU A 119 8.20 11.33 8.85
CA LEU A 119 7.50 12.15 7.86
C LEU A 119 8.10 11.96 6.45
N SER A 120 9.41 11.78 6.35
CA SER A 120 10.10 11.44 5.09
C SER A 120 9.61 10.11 4.49
N ALA A 121 9.34 9.09 5.32
CA ALA A 121 8.75 7.84 4.83
C ALA A 121 7.32 8.03 4.32
N VAL A 122 6.52 8.86 5.00
CA VAL A 122 5.15 9.23 4.55
C VAL A 122 5.21 9.99 3.22
N ARG A 123 6.07 11.00 3.08
CA ARG A 123 6.26 11.73 1.81
C ARG A 123 6.65 10.81 0.67
N ARG A 124 7.55 9.86 0.91
CA ARG A 124 7.96 8.85 -0.08
C ARG A 124 6.80 7.95 -0.49
N LEU A 125 5.95 7.50 0.44
CA LEU A 125 4.74 6.75 0.09
C LEU A 125 3.81 7.60 -0.78
N ILE A 126 3.52 8.86 -0.39
CA ILE A 126 2.66 9.76 -1.16
C ILE A 126 3.21 9.98 -2.58
N THR A 127 4.54 10.08 -2.72
CA THR A 127 5.20 10.21 -4.04
C THR A 127 4.97 8.97 -4.91
N ASN A 128 4.99 7.77 -4.30
CA ASN A 128 4.80 6.50 -5.03
C ASN A 128 3.35 6.23 -5.42
N VAL A 129 2.40 6.57 -4.56
CA VAL A 129 0.98 6.26 -4.79
C VAL A 129 0.19 7.43 -5.37
N GLY A 130 0.70 8.65 -5.24
CA GLY A 130 0.04 9.89 -5.63
C GLY A 130 -0.83 10.48 -4.53
N LYS A 131 -0.93 11.82 -4.51
CA LYS A 131 -1.72 12.58 -3.54
C LYS A 131 -3.20 12.19 -3.51
N ASP A 132 -3.76 11.94 -4.69
CA ASP A 132 -5.18 11.62 -4.86
C ASP A 132 -5.54 10.21 -4.39
N ASN A 133 -4.54 9.33 -4.22
CA ASN A 133 -4.73 7.93 -3.90
C ASN A 133 -4.39 7.57 -2.44
N ILE A 134 -3.72 8.46 -1.71
CA ILE A 134 -3.22 8.13 -0.35
C ILE A 134 -4.36 7.83 0.62
N TRP A 135 -5.48 8.55 0.53
CA TRP A 135 -6.63 8.33 1.40
C TRP A 135 -7.35 7.01 1.08
N ASP A 136 -7.51 6.68 -0.20
CA ASP A 136 -8.05 5.40 -0.63
C ASP A 136 -7.17 4.21 -0.17
N LEU A 137 -5.84 4.40 -0.14
CA LEU A 137 -4.92 3.40 0.40
C LEU A 137 -5.09 3.24 1.93
N ILE A 138 -5.35 4.33 2.66
CA ILE A 138 -5.68 4.29 4.09
C ILE A 138 -7.00 3.57 4.31
N ASP A 139 -8.02 3.82 3.48
CA ASP A 139 -9.30 3.12 3.53
C ASP A 139 -9.13 1.61 3.31
N LEU A 140 -8.27 1.20 2.36
CA LEU A 140 -7.90 -0.20 2.19
C LEU A 140 -7.26 -0.78 3.46
N ARG A 141 -6.39 -0.02 4.15
CA ARG A 141 -5.78 -0.45 5.41
C ARG A 141 -6.81 -0.62 6.53
N ILE A 142 -7.85 0.21 6.57
CA ILE A 142 -8.98 0.06 7.50
C ILE A 142 -9.71 -1.25 7.21
N CYS A 143 -10.00 -1.54 5.93
CA CYS A 143 -10.63 -2.80 5.53
C CYS A 143 -9.83 -4.02 5.96
N ASP A 144 -8.53 -4.06 5.63
CA ASP A 144 -7.62 -5.12 6.00
C ASP A 144 -7.63 -5.37 7.52
N ARG A 145 -7.51 -4.29 8.29
CA ARG A 145 -7.56 -4.37 9.74
C ARG A 145 -8.85 -5.02 10.28
N ILE A 146 -10.00 -4.61 9.75
CA ILE A 146 -11.30 -5.20 10.14
C ILE A 146 -11.38 -6.65 9.67
N GLY A 147 -10.89 -6.95 8.47
CA GLY A 147 -10.77 -8.30 7.93
C GLY A 147 -9.96 -9.25 8.82
N THR A 148 -8.97 -8.76 9.59
CA THR A 148 -8.24 -9.58 10.58
C THR A 148 -9.06 -9.95 11.82
N GLY A 149 -10.28 -9.40 11.99
CA GLY A 149 -11.14 -9.59 13.16
C GLY A 149 -10.88 -8.59 14.30
N ARG A 150 -10.20 -7.48 14.02
CA ARG A 150 -9.96 -6.41 15.01
C ARG A 150 -11.10 -5.40 15.01
N PRO A 151 -11.68 -5.04 16.18
CA PRO A 151 -12.94 -4.27 16.22
C PRO A 151 -12.81 -2.77 15.94
N LYS A 152 -11.60 -2.20 16.04
CA LYS A 152 -11.39 -0.76 15.84
C LYS A 152 -10.92 -0.47 14.42
N GLU A 153 -11.69 0.30 13.66
CA GLU A 153 -11.33 0.78 12.33
C GLU A 153 -10.07 1.65 12.40
N GLU A 154 -10.09 2.67 13.24
CA GLU A 154 -9.02 3.67 13.38
C GLU A 154 -8.38 3.64 14.78
N PRO A 155 -7.40 2.76 15.02
CA PRO A 155 -6.63 2.79 16.26
C PRO A 155 -5.77 4.05 16.34
N TYR A 156 -5.31 4.40 17.56
CA TYR A 156 -4.49 5.59 17.79
C TYR A 156 -3.33 5.75 16.80
N ARG A 157 -2.59 4.67 16.51
CA ARG A 157 -1.46 4.69 15.58
C ARG A 157 -1.88 5.06 14.14
N LEU A 158 -3.04 4.57 13.68
CA LEU A 158 -3.53 4.93 12.35
C LEU A 158 -3.94 6.40 12.27
N ARG A 159 -4.62 6.92 13.29
CA ARG A 159 -4.95 8.36 13.36
C ARG A 159 -3.69 9.24 13.39
N MET A 160 -2.66 8.82 14.13
CA MET A 160 -1.37 9.51 14.12
C MET A 160 -0.75 9.49 12.70
N TYR A 161 -0.82 8.36 12.01
CA TYR A 161 -0.35 8.27 10.63
C TYR A 161 -1.15 9.17 9.68
N GLN A 162 -2.47 9.24 9.82
CA GLN A 162 -3.35 10.15 9.07
C GLN A 162 -2.94 11.62 9.28
N SER A 163 -2.66 12.04 10.53
CA SER A 163 -2.15 13.40 10.81
C SER A 163 -0.80 13.66 10.13
N MET A 164 0.09 12.67 10.10
CA MET A 164 1.37 12.80 9.38
C MET A 164 1.16 12.91 7.86
N VAL A 165 0.15 12.22 7.31
CA VAL A 165 -0.21 12.36 5.89
C VAL A 165 -0.76 13.76 5.61
N GLU A 166 -1.64 14.30 6.46
CA GLU A 166 -2.14 15.67 6.36
C GLU A 166 -1.01 16.70 6.36
N GLU A 167 -0.07 16.56 7.29
CA GLU A 167 1.12 17.39 7.37
C GLU A 167 1.97 17.28 6.10
N ALA A 168 2.29 16.05 5.67
CA ALA A 168 3.08 15.81 4.49
C ALA A 168 2.44 16.34 3.19
N LEU A 169 1.10 16.41 3.12
CA LEU A 169 0.39 16.95 1.95
C LEU A 169 0.47 18.48 1.86
N GLN A 170 0.72 19.18 2.98
CA GLN A 170 0.90 20.63 3.00
C GLN A 170 2.30 21.04 2.53
N ASP A 171 3.28 20.16 2.66
CA ASP A 171 4.68 20.38 2.30
C ASP A 171 5.00 19.93 0.86
N PRO A 172 6.14 20.35 0.30
CA PRO A 172 6.64 19.77 -0.95
C PRO A 172 6.88 18.27 -0.79
N ILE A 173 6.18 17.44 -1.56
CA ILE A 173 6.36 15.96 -1.53
C ILE A 173 7.32 15.44 -2.59
N SER A 174 7.88 16.33 -3.40
CA SER A 174 8.91 16.00 -4.38
C SER A 174 9.85 17.20 -4.61
N LEU A 175 11.08 16.92 -5.06
CA LEU A 175 12.06 17.95 -5.40
C LEU A 175 11.51 19.00 -6.38
N LYS A 176 10.60 18.61 -7.28
CA LYS A 176 9.96 19.52 -8.24
C LYS A 176 9.04 20.56 -7.59
N MET A 177 8.59 20.31 -6.38
CA MET A 177 7.69 21.20 -5.63
C MET A 177 8.44 22.17 -4.71
N LEU A 178 9.76 22.00 -4.54
CA LEU A 178 10.57 22.96 -3.82
C LEU A 178 10.46 24.34 -4.49
N LYS A 179 10.42 25.40 -3.69
CA LYS A 179 10.45 26.80 -4.16
C LYS A 179 11.81 27.22 -4.76
N THR A 180 12.73 26.26 -4.92
CA THR A 180 14.04 26.40 -5.53
C THR A 180 14.31 25.30 -6.54
N ASN A 181 15.35 25.48 -7.35
CA ASN A 181 15.77 24.49 -8.35
C ASN A 181 17.30 24.50 -8.48
N GLY A 182 17.83 23.51 -9.22
CA GLY A 182 19.28 23.37 -9.39
C GLY A 182 19.96 24.61 -9.95
N LYS A 183 19.30 25.35 -10.89
CA LYS A 183 19.84 26.59 -11.45
C LYS A 183 20.03 27.65 -10.37
N ARG A 184 19.02 27.89 -9.54
CA ARG A 184 19.09 28.88 -8.45
C ARG A 184 20.16 28.50 -7.41
N ILE A 185 20.35 27.19 -7.16
CA ILE A 185 21.42 26.72 -6.26
C ILE A 185 22.79 27.03 -6.90
N MET A 186 22.99 26.71 -8.17
CA MET A 186 24.23 27.03 -8.88
C MET A 186 24.52 28.53 -8.87
N ASP A 187 23.52 29.38 -9.10
CA ASP A 187 23.64 30.83 -9.09
C ASP A 187 24.09 31.38 -7.73
N VAL A 188 23.58 30.80 -6.62
CA VAL A 188 23.91 31.22 -5.25
C VAL A 188 25.26 30.66 -4.79
N THR A 189 25.54 29.39 -5.09
CA THR A 189 26.73 28.71 -4.59
C THR A 189 27.95 28.85 -5.50
N GLN A 190 27.77 29.40 -6.70
CA GLN A 190 28.78 29.50 -7.77
C GLN A 190 29.34 28.11 -8.17
N GLU A 191 28.63 27.03 -7.89
CA GLU A 191 28.99 25.65 -8.26
C GLU A 191 28.49 25.33 -9.68
N THR A 192 29.22 24.47 -10.37
CA THR A 192 28.83 23.97 -11.70
C THR A 192 27.82 22.82 -11.58
N ALA A 193 27.09 22.58 -12.68
CA ALA A 193 26.15 21.45 -12.72
C ALA A 193 26.84 20.11 -12.42
N GLY A 194 26.34 19.38 -11.43
CA GLY A 194 26.92 18.11 -11.01
C GLY A 194 26.21 17.48 -9.80
N PRO A 195 26.69 16.34 -9.31
CA PRO A 195 26.06 15.62 -8.21
C PRO A 195 25.86 16.45 -6.94
N LYS A 196 26.76 17.41 -6.65
CA LYS A 196 26.63 18.30 -5.49
C LYS A 196 25.32 19.07 -5.47
N ILE A 197 24.86 19.56 -6.62
CA ILE A 197 23.57 20.26 -6.73
C ILE A 197 22.40 19.35 -6.38
N GLY A 198 22.47 18.08 -6.79
CA GLY A 198 21.51 17.05 -6.39
C GLY A 198 21.48 16.82 -4.89
N TYR A 199 22.65 16.70 -4.24
CA TYR A 199 22.74 16.55 -2.79
C TYR A 199 22.14 17.75 -2.03
N VAL A 200 22.41 18.98 -2.50
CA VAL A 200 21.84 20.18 -1.87
C VAL A 200 20.31 20.21 -2.04
N LEU A 201 19.79 19.85 -3.21
CA LEU A 201 18.34 19.76 -3.42
C LEU A 201 17.68 18.72 -2.50
N HIS A 202 18.31 17.55 -2.33
CA HIS A 202 17.81 16.53 -1.42
C HIS A 202 17.88 16.99 0.05
N ALA A 203 18.97 17.59 0.47
CA ALA A 203 19.10 18.13 1.82
C ALA A 203 18.01 19.19 2.10
N LEU A 204 17.77 20.12 1.16
CA LEU A 204 16.71 21.11 1.29
C LEU A 204 15.31 20.47 1.31
N PHE A 205 15.13 19.36 0.63
CA PHE A 205 13.87 18.61 0.65
C PHE A 205 13.64 17.85 1.96
N ASP A 206 14.70 17.37 2.58
CA ASP A 206 14.64 16.65 3.86
C ASP A 206 14.44 17.60 5.06
N GLU A 207 14.79 18.88 4.93
CA GLU A 207 14.63 19.93 5.95
C GLU A 207 13.24 20.61 5.93
N VAL A 208 12.42 20.38 4.87
CA VAL A 208 11.06 20.91 4.74
C VAL A 208 10.05 19.88 5.16
#